data_fd2ae2a32546a06000b4d2149d7f64f1
#
_entry.id   fd2ae2a32546a06000b4d2149d7f64f1
#
_cell.length_a   1.000
_cell.length_b   1.000
_cell.length_c   1.000
_cell.angle_alpha   90.00
_cell.angle_beta   90.00
_cell.angle_gamma   90.00
#
_symmetry.space_group_name_H-M   'P 1'
#
loop_
_entity.id
_entity.type
_entity.pdbx_description
1 polymer ?
#
loop_
_entity_poly.entity_id
_entity_poly.type
_entity_poly.pdbx_seq_one_letter_code
_entity_poly.pdbx_strand_id
1 'polypeptide(L)'
;RQFIKVPLVNKKLHLGTGVLESNELWLWLSHHFSDYNRVVQFEELPRPFRCVVTQLNNGEAVILNEGNLVKAIRASMAIPSVFTSVNLGDEYFIDGGLVRNFPVSEVIDMGADITIGSSVTDQQLTNEDITNPMELISQIAFYSEKRDYREQLDLTDIFVDYPIEPYNAGSFSSSDDLLKIGIQRGKEMYPILKNLKDSLDRIYGVAEYAPPGRKSPEKYRVRDITSTGLDSLSLAFFRTQIDLKPHREYSIDEISDRIRHTLASGIFKKITYDFDDNPDSTVNIHLNFERDYQTYVQAGLGYNGETGLGIKLGLSRSGGISLFSNSSIGVSIGENQQIAARNLFFFGGAKSLILESSITGEFTDLNLYNISLAQTGIFRQHHISG
;
A
#
# COMPACT_ATOMS: atom_id res chain seq x y z
N ARG A 1 13.97 18.63 -5.25
CA ARG A 1 14.97 17.63 -5.68
C ARG A 1 14.27 16.28 -5.68
N GLN A 2 13.89 15.77 -6.85
CA GLN A 2 13.29 14.44 -6.98
C GLN A 2 14.39 13.44 -7.36
N PHE A 3 14.57 12.41 -6.53
CA PHE A 3 15.42 11.26 -6.83
C PHE A 3 14.53 10.06 -7.10
N ILE A 4 14.81 9.35 -8.18
CA ILE A 4 14.30 8.02 -8.41
C ILE A 4 15.20 7.06 -7.62
N LYS A 5 14.62 6.24 -6.75
CA LYS A 5 15.32 5.22 -5.96
C LYS A 5 14.90 3.85 -6.46
N VAL A 6 15.87 3.06 -6.89
CA VAL A 6 15.64 1.69 -7.37
C VAL A 6 16.40 0.74 -6.45
N PRO A 7 15.73 -0.22 -5.81
CA PRO A 7 16.40 -1.22 -4.98
C PRO A 7 17.40 -2.04 -5.76
N LEU A 8 18.53 -2.34 -5.13
CA LEU A 8 19.55 -3.24 -5.64
C LEU A 8 19.59 -4.51 -4.81
N VAL A 9 19.08 -5.61 -5.36
CA VAL A 9 19.00 -6.91 -4.71
C VAL A 9 19.86 -7.92 -5.48
N ASN A 10 20.77 -8.59 -4.81
CA ASN A 10 21.68 -9.57 -5.44
C ASN A 10 22.39 -9.02 -6.70
N LYS A 11 22.83 -7.74 -6.64
CA LYS A 11 23.47 -7.02 -7.74
C LYS A 11 22.58 -6.79 -8.98
N LYS A 12 21.26 -6.97 -8.86
CA LYS A 12 20.27 -6.66 -9.90
C LYS A 12 19.36 -5.52 -9.43
N LEU A 13 19.02 -4.64 -10.35
CA LEU A 13 18.00 -3.61 -10.09
C LEU A 13 16.64 -4.31 -9.97
N HIS A 14 15.94 -4.03 -8.88
CA HIS A 14 14.64 -4.61 -8.59
C HIS A 14 13.57 -3.54 -8.76
N LEU A 15 12.83 -3.63 -9.86
CA LEU A 15 11.65 -2.80 -10.05
C LEU A 15 10.53 -3.42 -9.22
N GLY A 16 10.08 -2.71 -8.19
CA GLY A 16 8.98 -3.17 -7.33
C GLY A 16 7.70 -3.44 -8.14
N THR A 17 6.89 -4.37 -7.68
CA THR A 17 5.59 -4.71 -8.31
C THR A 17 4.53 -3.63 -8.13
N GLY A 18 4.77 -2.61 -7.28
CA GLY A 18 3.89 -1.46 -7.05
C GLY A 18 4.66 -0.27 -6.49
N VAL A 19 4.15 0.93 -6.76
CA VAL A 19 4.74 2.20 -6.34
C VAL A 19 4.30 2.56 -4.91
N LEU A 20 3.07 2.18 -4.55
CA LEU A 20 2.46 2.49 -3.26
C LEU A 20 2.40 1.24 -2.39
N GLU A 21 3.28 1.17 -1.39
CA GLU A 21 3.12 0.29 -0.25
C GLU A 21 2.90 1.19 0.97
N SER A 22 1.64 1.43 1.29
CA SER A 22 1.31 2.24 2.45
C SER A 22 1.03 1.37 3.65
N ASN A 23 1.94 1.38 4.63
CA ASN A 23 1.67 0.73 5.92
C ASN A 23 0.45 1.35 6.62
N GLU A 24 0.18 2.64 6.37
CA GLU A 24 -1.01 3.33 6.89
C GLU A 24 -2.31 2.69 6.40
N LEU A 25 -2.36 2.21 5.14
CA LEU A 25 -3.51 1.49 4.62
C LEU A 25 -3.74 0.17 5.39
N TRP A 26 -2.66 -0.56 5.69
CA TRP A 26 -2.75 -1.77 6.52
C TRP A 26 -3.26 -1.48 7.92
N LEU A 27 -2.74 -0.44 8.58
CA LEU A 27 -3.17 -0.03 9.91
C LEU A 27 -4.61 0.48 9.90
N TRP A 28 -5.00 1.22 8.87
CA TRP A 28 -6.36 1.71 8.69
C TRP A 28 -7.36 0.56 8.52
N LEU A 29 -7.06 -0.41 7.64
CA LEU A 29 -7.89 -1.61 7.48
C LEU A 29 -7.96 -2.41 8.78
N SER A 30 -6.83 -2.63 9.47
CA SER A 30 -6.80 -3.34 10.74
C SER A 30 -7.63 -2.65 11.82
N HIS A 31 -7.66 -1.32 11.86
CA HIS A 31 -8.52 -0.54 12.75
C HIS A 31 -10.00 -0.72 12.42
N HIS A 32 -10.39 -0.52 11.15
CA HIS A 32 -11.79 -0.57 10.72
C HIS A 32 -12.41 -1.96 10.78
N PHE A 33 -11.62 -2.99 10.56
CA PHE A 33 -12.05 -4.38 10.65
C PHE A 33 -11.67 -5.06 11.96
N SER A 34 -11.30 -4.28 12.98
CA SER A 34 -10.86 -4.79 14.29
C SER A 34 -11.89 -5.73 14.94
N ASP A 35 -13.19 -5.44 14.76
CA ASP A 35 -14.28 -6.26 15.27
C ASP A 35 -14.30 -7.68 14.68
N TYR A 36 -13.66 -7.87 13.55
CA TYR A 36 -13.64 -9.09 12.75
C TYR A 36 -12.25 -9.72 12.56
N ASN A 37 -11.23 -9.16 13.19
CA ASN A 37 -9.85 -9.68 13.12
C ASN A 37 -9.70 -11.14 13.55
N ARG A 38 -10.71 -11.68 14.22
CA ARG A 38 -10.75 -13.01 14.82
C ARG A 38 -11.69 -13.95 14.08
N VAL A 39 -12.35 -13.48 13.04
CA VAL A 39 -13.20 -14.30 12.18
C VAL A 39 -12.32 -14.95 11.12
N VAL A 40 -12.25 -16.27 11.15
CA VAL A 40 -11.45 -17.05 10.19
C VAL A 40 -12.30 -17.42 8.96
N GLN A 41 -13.55 -17.86 9.18
CA GLN A 41 -14.47 -18.17 8.09
C GLN A 41 -15.35 -16.97 7.79
N PHE A 42 -15.30 -16.45 6.57
CA PHE A 42 -16.00 -15.21 6.23
C PHE A 42 -17.53 -15.39 6.12
N GLU A 43 -18.02 -16.61 6.12
CA GLU A 43 -19.43 -16.94 6.31
C GLU A 43 -19.94 -16.61 7.72
N GLU A 44 -19.06 -16.57 8.73
CA GLU A 44 -19.38 -16.19 10.11
C GLU A 44 -19.46 -14.68 10.33
N LEU A 45 -19.09 -13.89 9.33
CA LEU A 45 -19.27 -12.45 9.38
C LEU A 45 -20.76 -12.10 9.45
N PRO A 46 -21.10 -10.94 9.99
CA PRO A 46 -22.50 -10.47 10.08
C PRO A 46 -23.28 -10.55 8.76
N ARG A 47 -22.57 -10.41 7.67
CA ARG A 47 -23.02 -10.76 6.32
C ARG A 47 -21.92 -11.62 5.72
N PRO A 48 -22.25 -12.82 5.23
CA PRO A 48 -21.30 -13.66 4.54
C PRO A 48 -20.54 -12.86 3.46
N PHE A 49 -19.24 -13.07 3.40
CA PHE A 49 -18.37 -12.28 2.53
C PHE A 49 -17.43 -13.18 1.73
N ARG A 50 -17.18 -12.82 0.50
CA ARG A 50 -16.12 -13.37 -0.35
C ARG A 50 -15.45 -12.25 -1.09
N CYS A 51 -14.18 -12.39 -1.41
CA CYS A 51 -13.51 -11.50 -2.33
C CYS A 51 -12.69 -12.30 -3.36
N VAL A 52 -12.47 -11.68 -4.52
CA VAL A 52 -11.72 -12.30 -5.61
C VAL A 52 -10.32 -11.74 -5.62
N VAL A 53 -9.34 -12.60 -5.84
CA VAL A 53 -7.94 -12.25 -6.07
C VAL A 53 -7.44 -12.96 -7.31
N THR A 54 -6.40 -12.42 -7.94
CA THR A 54 -5.72 -13.08 -9.05
C THR A 54 -4.40 -13.66 -8.56
N GLN A 55 -4.19 -14.95 -8.73
CA GLN A 55 -2.95 -15.61 -8.39
C GLN A 55 -1.84 -15.19 -9.36
N LEU A 56 -0.72 -14.68 -8.84
CA LEU A 56 0.31 -14.07 -9.67
C LEU A 56 1.03 -15.08 -10.59
N ASN A 57 1.10 -16.35 -10.18
CA ASN A 57 1.86 -17.38 -10.90
C ASN A 57 1.22 -17.81 -12.22
N ASN A 58 -0.12 -17.95 -12.24
CA ASN A 58 -0.88 -18.55 -13.33
C ASN A 58 -1.97 -17.61 -13.88
N GLY A 59 -2.26 -16.50 -13.20
CA GLY A 59 -3.30 -15.56 -13.60
C GLY A 59 -4.72 -16.05 -13.36
N GLU A 60 -4.92 -17.07 -12.54
CA GLU A 60 -6.25 -17.58 -12.23
C GLU A 60 -6.94 -16.78 -11.13
N ALA A 61 -8.28 -16.67 -11.22
CA ALA A 61 -9.09 -16.11 -10.17
C ALA A 61 -9.19 -17.09 -9.00
N VAL A 62 -8.96 -16.59 -7.79
CA VAL A 62 -9.12 -17.34 -6.54
C VAL A 62 -10.13 -16.61 -5.66
N ILE A 63 -11.10 -17.36 -5.14
CA ILE A 63 -12.13 -16.85 -4.25
C ILE A 63 -11.65 -17.03 -2.81
N LEU A 64 -11.47 -15.93 -2.10
CA LEU A 64 -11.12 -15.95 -0.68
C LEU A 64 -12.38 -15.86 0.16
N ASN A 65 -12.59 -16.87 0.99
CA ASN A 65 -13.73 -17.00 1.91
C ASN A 65 -13.30 -17.31 3.34
N GLU A 66 -11.99 -17.39 3.59
CA GLU A 66 -11.41 -17.67 4.89
C GLU A 66 -10.04 -17.00 5.09
N GLY A 67 -9.54 -17.06 6.31
CA GLY A 67 -8.22 -16.56 6.70
C GLY A 67 -8.28 -15.17 7.34
N ASN A 68 -7.24 -14.38 7.16
CA ASN A 68 -7.20 -13.00 7.68
C ASN A 68 -7.97 -12.05 6.76
N LEU A 69 -9.06 -11.48 7.24
CA LEU A 69 -9.94 -10.59 6.47
C LEU A 69 -9.20 -9.37 5.90
N VAL A 70 -8.34 -8.75 6.68
CA VAL A 70 -7.57 -7.57 6.25
C VAL A 70 -6.61 -7.92 5.12
N LYS A 71 -5.94 -9.07 5.22
CA LYS A 71 -5.05 -9.57 4.15
C LYS A 71 -5.83 -9.91 2.89
N ALA A 72 -7.00 -10.54 3.03
CA ALA A 72 -7.86 -10.88 1.90
C ALA A 72 -8.34 -9.63 1.15
N ILE A 73 -8.87 -8.63 1.88
CA ILE A 73 -9.29 -7.35 1.30
C ILE A 73 -8.10 -6.64 0.64
N ARG A 74 -6.93 -6.61 1.31
CA ARG A 74 -5.74 -5.95 0.77
C ARG A 74 -5.20 -6.65 -0.48
N ALA A 75 -5.32 -7.97 -0.58
CA ALA A 75 -4.97 -8.72 -1.77
C ALA A 75 -5.92 -8.42 -2.93
N SER A 76 -7.23 -8.40 -2.65
CA SER A 76 -8.26 -8.13 -3.65
C SER A 76 -8.19 -6.71 -4.24
N MET A 77 -7.58 -5.76 -3.55
CA MET A 77 -7.39 -4.38 -4.02
C MET A 77 -5.95 -4.10 -4.47
N ALA A 78 -5.13 -5.12 -4.70
CA ALA A 78 -3.73 -4.98 -5.05
C ALA A 78 -3.53 -4.71 -6.55
N ILE A 79 -4.00 -3.56 -7.04
CA ILE A 79 -3.87 -3.14 -8.45
C ILE A 79 -2.39 -3.13 -8.84
N PRO A 80 -1.97 -3.90 -9.85
CA PRO A 80 -0.58 -3.92 -10.31
C PRO A 80 -0.07 -2.53 -10.67
N SER A 81 1.20 -2.29 -10.42
CA SER A 81 1.91 -1.01 -10.59
C SER A 81 1.45 0.10 -9.62
N VAL A 82 0.26 0.03 -9.03
CA VAL A 82 -0.19 0.94 -7.96
C VAL A 82 0.21 0.36 -6.61
N PHE A 83 -0.26 -0.84 -6.29
CA PHE A 83 0.00 -1.51 -5.02
C PHE A 83 0.90 -2.74 -5.19
N THR A 84 1.61 -3.08 -4.12
CA THR A 84 2.39 -4.31 -4.09
C THR A 84 1.47 -5.52 -3.95
N SER A 85 1.87 -6.65 -4.56
CA SER A 85 1.22 -7.95 -4.37
C SER A 85 1.23 -8.37 -2.90
N VAL A 86 0.24 -9.14 -2.50
CA VAL A 86 0.09 -9.64 -1.13
C VAL A 86 0.45 -11.12 -1.08
N ASN A 87 1.28 -11.48 -0.13
CA ASN A 87 1.61 -12.87 0.14
C ASN A 87 0.57 -13.48 1.09
N LEU A 88 -0.05 -14.59 0.67
CA LEU A 88 -0.94 -15.42 1.49
C LEU A 88 -0.40 -16.86 1.49
N GLY A 89 0.28 -17.23 2.56
CA GLY A 89 0.99 -18.51 2.61
C GLY A 89 2.26 -18.50 1.76
N ASP A 90 2.33 -19.38 0.77
CA ASP A 90 3.49 -19.49 -0.12
C ASP A 90 3.27 -18.81 -1.48
N GLU A 91 2.09 -18.19 -1.68
CA GLU A 91 1.68 -17.62 -2.96
C GLU A 91 1.47 -16.12 -2.90
N TYR A 92 1.62 -15.46 -4.05
CA TYR A 92 1.41 -14.04 -4.22
C TYR A 92 0.15 -13.77 -5.02
N PHE A 93 -0.63 -12.80 -4.52
CA PHE A 93 -1.90 -12.40 -5.10
C PHE A 93 -1.92 -10.90 -5.42
N ILE A 94 -2.67 -10.59 -6.46
CA ILE A 94 -2.94 -9.25 -6.95
C ILE A 94 -4.45 -9.07 -7.11
N ASP A 95 -4.88 -7.87 -7.50
CA ASP A 95 -6.28 -7.49 -7.66
C ASP A 95 -7.07 -8.50 -8.50
N GLY A 96 -8.22 -8.93 -7.97
CA GLY A 96 -9.10 -9.86 -8.64
C GLY A 96 -9.79 -9.29 -9.87
N GLY A 97 -9.93 -7.97 -9.95
CA GLY A 97 -10.53 -7.26 -11.07
C GLY A 97 -9.81 -7.44 -12.41
N LEU A 98 -8.58 -7.99 -12.39
CA LEU A 98 -7.89 -8.37 -13.64
C LEU A 98 -8.51 -9.57 -14.35
N VAL A 99 -9.22 -10.42 -13.63
CA VAL A 99 -9.80 -11.66 -14.17
C VAL A 99 -11.30 -11.69 -13.96
N ARG A 100 -11.77 -11.31 -12.76
CA ARG A 100 -13.18 -11.30 -12.37
C ARG A 100 -13.49 -10.11 -11.49
N ASN A 101 -13.94 -9.01 -12.08
CA ASN A 101 -14.24 -7.76 -11.41
C ASN A 101 -15.69 -7.68 -10.93
N PHE A 102 -16.58 -8.50 -11.50
CA PHE A 102 -18.01 -8.50 -11.21
C PHE A 102 -18.49 -9.92 -10.85
N PRO A 103 -18.23 -10.43 -9.63
CA PRO A 103 -18.36 -11.83 -9.24
C PRO A 103 -19.79 -12.20 -8.80
N VAL A 104 -20.78 -12.18 -9.68
CA VAL A 104 -22.20 -12.48 -9.37
C VAL A 104 -22.41 -13.97 -9.12
N SER A 105 -21.77 -14.84 -9.88
CA SER A 105 -21.83 -16.29 -9.68
C SER A 105 -21.43 -16.69 -8.26
N GLU A 106 -20.43 -16.03 -7.68
CA GLU A 106 -19.99 -16.30 -6.30
C GLU A 106 -21.08 -15.96 -5.26
N VAL A 107 -21.89 -14.93 -5.53
CA VAL A 107 -23.00 -14.55 -4.66
C VAL A 107 -24.14 -15.57 -4.77
N ILE A 108 -24.42 -16.08 -5.97
CA ILE A 108 -25.38 -17.16 -6.19
C ILE A 108 -24.92 -18.44 -5.49
N ASP A 109 -23.63 -18.78 -5.59
CA ASP A 109 -23.03 -19.93 -4.89
C ASP A 109 -23.06 -19.80 -3.35
N MET A 110 -23.20 -18.58 -2.84
CA MET A 110 -23.46 -18.31 -1.42
C MET A 110 -24.93 -18.51 -1.04
N GLY A 111 -25.79 -18.84 -1.99
CA GLY A 111 -27.21 -19.11 -1.76
C GLY A 111 -28.14 -17.90 -1.93
N ALA A 112 -27.72 -16.88 -2.65
CA ALA A 112 -28.56 -15.73 -2.94
C ALA A 112 -29.60 -16.08 -4.00
N ASP A 113 -30.89 -15.82 -3.70
CA ASP A 113 -32.00 -15.96 -4.62
C ASP A 113 -32.24 -14.72 -5.50
N ILE A 114 -31.70 -13.57 -5.08
CA ILE A 114 -31.81 -12.30 -5.78
C ILE A 114 -30.44 -11.61 -5.74
N THR A 115 -29.97 -11.20 -6.89
CA THR A 115 -28.67 -10.55 -7.03
C THR A 115 -28.80 -9.05 -7.31
N ILE A 116 -28.02 -8.25 -6.60
CA ILE A 116 -27.88 -6.81 -6.85
C ILE A 116 -26.43 -6.55 -7.19
N GLY A 117 -26.18 -6.26 -8.45
CA GLY A 117 -24.83 -5.96 -8.94
C GLY A 117 -24.58 -4.45 -9.03
N SER A 118 -23.48 -4.00 -8.47
CA SER A 118 -23.02 -2.60 -8.52
C SER A 118 -21.67 -2.54 -9.19
N SER A 119 -21.57 -1.89 -10.35
CA SER A 119 -20.35 -1.83 -11.14
C SER A 119 -19.85 -0.39 -11.31
N VAL A 120 -18.59 -0.18 -10.96
CA VAL A 120 -17.82 1.04 -11.23
C VAL A 120 -16.73 0.78 -12.26
N THR A 121 -16.95 -0.23 -13.11
CA THR A 121 -16.01 -0.59 -14.18
C THR A 121 -15.95 0.54 -15.21
N ASP A 122 -14.75 1.00 -15.51
CA ASP A 122 -14.49 2.03 -16.48
C ASP A 122 -14.80 1.53 -17.92
N GLN A 123 -15.17 2.43 -18.80
CA GLN A 123 -15.32 2.10 -20.20
C GLN A 123 -13.95 1.83 -20.83
N GLN A 124 -13.94 1.07 -21.92
CA GLN A 124 -12.70 0.79 -22.66
C GLN A 124 -12.01 2.10 -23.04
N LEU A 125 -10.74 2.21 -22.63
CA LEU A 125 -9.88 3.29 -23.10
C LEU A 125 -9.78 3.23 -24.63
N THR A 126 -9.88 4.37 -25.29
CA THR A 126 -9.56 4.49 -26.72
C THR A 126 -8.04 4.51 -26.91
N ASN A 127 -7.56 4.32 -28.13
CA ASN A 127 -6.13 4.39 -28.43
C ASN A 127 -5.50 5.74 -28.05
N GLU A 128 -6.31 6.80 -27.99
CA GLU A 128 -5.87 8.15 -27.63
C GLU A 128 -5.73 8.33 -26.11
N ASP A 129 -6.43 7.51 -25.32
CA ASP A 129 -6.42 7.54 -23.87
C ASP A 129 -5.24 6.76 -23.29
N ILE A 130 -4.60 5.86 -24.06
CA ILE A 130 -3.46 5.06 -23.60
C ILE A 130 -2.19 5.88 -23.71
N THR A 131 -1.89 6.64 -22.65
CA THR A 131 -0.74 7.56 -22.61
C THR A 131 0.43 7.05 -21.78
N ASN A 132 0.21 6.00 -20.99
CA ASN A 132 1.23 5.46 -20.10
C ASN A 132 1.14 3.92 -19.97
N PRO A 133 2.23 3.25 -19.54
CA PRO A 133 2.25 1.79 -19.41
C PRO A 133 1.19 1.21 -18.48
N MET A 134 0.71 1.98 -17.51
CA MET A 134 -0.33 1.57 -16.57
C MET A 134 -1.67 1.40 -17.28
N GLU A 135 -2.05 2.39 -18.10
CA GLU A 135 -3.27 2.35 -18.88
C GLU A 135 -3.23 1.19 -19.88
N LEU A 136 -2.06 0.92 -20.48
CA LEU A 136 -1.88 -0.24 -21.36
C LEU A 136 -2.09 -1.57 -20.62
N ILE A 137 -1.52 -1.73 -19.42
CA ILE A 137 -1.70 -2.94 -18.60
C ILE A 137 -3.18 -3.10 -18.20
N SER A 138 -3.82 -2.02 -17.79
CA SER A 138 -5.24 -2.01 -17.44
C SER A 138 -6.09 -2.42 -18.66
N GLN A 139 -5.81 -1.86 -19.84
CA GLN A 139 -6.52 -2.19 -21.08
C GLN A 139 -6.38 -3.68 -21.46
N ILE A 140 -5.18 -4.26 -21.31
CA ILE A 140 -4.95 -5.69 -21.58
C ILE A 140 -5.74 -6.56 -20.59
N ALA A 141 -5.76 -6.19 -19.32
CA ALA A 141 -6.54 -6.89 -18.30
C ALA A 141 -8.05 -6.86 -18.59
N PHE A 142 -8.58 -5.70 -19.01
CA PHE A 142 -9.99 -5.54 -19.40
C PHE A 142 -10.41 -6.43 -20.58
N TYR A 143 -9.52 -6.79 -21.48
CA TYR A 143 -9.89 -7.71 -22.57
C TYR A 143 -10.23 -9.11 -22.07
N SER A 144 -9.52 -9.60 -21.06
CA SER A 144 -9.79 -10.91 -20.45
C SER A 144 -11.08 -10.88 -19.62
N GLU A 145 -11.32 -9.80 -18.89
CA GLU A 145 -12.47 -9.60 -18.03
C GLU A 145 -13.78 -9.40 -18.83
N LYS A 146 -13.74 -8.79 -20.01
CA LYS A 146 -14.94 -8.40 -20.78
C LYS A 146 -15.91 -9.54 -21.06
N ARG A 147 -15.40 -10.75 -21.28
CA ARG A 147 -16.23 -11.93 -21.53
C ARG A 147 -16.89 -12.38 -20.21
N ASP A 148 -16.09 -12.50 -19.16
CA ASP A 148 -16.57 -12.88 -17.82
C ASP A 148 -17.62 -11.87 -17.33
N TYR A 149 -17.36 -10.56 -17.47
CA TYR A 149 -18.28 -9.51 -17.06
C TYR A 149 -19.67 -9.62 -17.70
N ARG A 150 -19.74 -9.95 -19.01
CA ARG A 150 -21.03 -10.13 -19.69
C ARG A 150 -21.80 -11.33 -19.16
N GLU A 151 -21.10 -12.45 -18.95
CA GLU A 151 -21.70 -13.66 -18.38
C GLU A 151 -22.24 -13.38 -16.96
N GLN A 152 -21.51 -12.61 -16.16
CA GLN A 152 -21.93 -12.21 -14.82
C GLN A 152 -23.09 -11.20 -14.83
N LEU A 153 -23.12 -10.30 -15.80
CA LEU A 153 -24.19 -9.31 -15.95
C LEU A 153 -25.53 -9.99 -16.27
N ASP A 154 -25.50 -11.05 -17.10
CA ASP A 154 -26.69 -11.84 -17.44
C ASP A 154 -27.28 -12.59 -16.22
N LEU A 155 -26.50 -12.78 -15.17
CA LEU A 155 -26.89 -13.38 -13.90
C LEU A 155 -27.43 -12.36 -12.88
N THR A 156 -27.44 -11.06 -13.22
CA THR A 156 -27.75 -9.98 -12.29
C THR A 156 -29.22 -9.56 -12.42
N ASP A 157 -29.99 -9.68 -11.33
CA ASP A 157 -31.41 -9.28 -11.33
C ASP A 157 -31.58 -7.75 -11.30
N ILE A 158 -30.78 -7.06 -10.51
CA ILE A 158 -30.79 -5.59 -10.42
C ILE A 158 -29.38 -5.08 -10.64
N PHE A 159 -29.17 -4.37 -11.75
CA PHE A 159 -27.88 -3.81 -12.08
C PHE A 159 -27.83 -2.29 -11.80
N VAL A 160 -26.75 -1.86 -11.15
CA VAL A 160 -26.48 -0.46 -10.84
C VAL A 160 -25.16 -0.06 -11.47
N ASP A 161 -25.23 0.80 -12.46
CA ASP A 161 -24.08 1.47 -13.09
C ASP A 161 -23.95 2.90 -12.61
N TYR A 162 -22.80 3.53 -12.86
CA TYR A 162 -22.50 4.90 -12.45
C TYR A 162 -21.94 5.69 -13.61
N PRO A 163 -22.38 6.94 -13.82
CA PRO A 163 -21.78 7.84 -14.81
C PRO A 163 -20.47 8.40 -14.26
N ILE A 164 -19.42 7.60 -14.25
CA ILE A 164 -18.13 7.96 -13.66
C ILE A 164 -17.14 8.61 -14.64
N GLU A 165 -17.49 8.77 -15.91
CA GLU A 165 -16.66 9.53 -16.83
C GLU A 165 -16.56 11.02 -16.42
N PRO A 166 -15.40 11.66 -16.44
CA PRO A 166 -14.10 11.21 -16.97
C PRO A 166 -13.15 10.55 -15.94
N TYR A 167 -13.65 10.01 -14.84
CA TYR A 167 -12.81 9.45 -13.78
C TYR A 167 -12.36 8.02 -14.09
N ASN A 168 -11.19 7.67 -13.59
CA ASN A 168 -10.60 6.33 -13.72
C ASN A 168 -10.05 5.84 -12.38
N ALA A 169 -9.49 4.62 -12.35
CA ALA A 169 -8.94 4.00 -11.13
C ALA A 169 -7.81 4.82 -10.45
N GLY A 170 -7.19 5.76 -11.15
CA GLY A 170 -6.17 6.68 -10.61
C GLY A 170 -6.71 8.01 -10.07
N SER A 171 -8.01 8.28 -10.18
CA SER A 171 -8.64 9.57 -9.84
C SER A 171 -8.85 9.78 -8.33
N PHE A 172 -7.87 9.43 -7.50
CA PHE A 172 -7.97 9.54 -6.03
C PHE A 172 -8.24 10.96 -5.51
N SER A 173 -7.78 11.98 -6.24
CA SER A 173 -8.04 13.39 -5.88
C SER A 173 -9.49 13.82 -6.09
N SER A 174 -10.28 13.05 -6.80
CA SER A 174 -11.69 13.33 -7.14
C SER A 174 -12.68 12.54 -6.28
N SER A 175 -12.24 12.02 -5.14
CA SER A 175 -13.05 11.18 -4.25
C SER A 175 -14.37 11.84 -3.83
N ASP A 176 -14.38 13.17 -3.58
CA ASP A 176 -15.58 13.89 -3.19
C ASP A 176 -16.64 13.95 -4.31
N ASP A 177 -16.21 14.03 -5.56
CA ASP A 177 -17.12 14.08 -6.70
C ASP A 177 -17.66 12.68 -6.99
N LEU A 178 -16.81 11.64 -6.93
CA LEU A 178 -17.23 10.25 -7.03
C LEU A 178 -18.23 9.88 -5.93
N LEU A 179 -18.03 10.36 -4.71
CA LEU A 179 -18.98 10.17 -3.61
C LEU A 179 -20.35 10.80 -3.90
N LYS A 180 -20.38 12.01 -4.46
CA LYS A 180 -21.64 12.67 -4.85
C LYS A 180 -22.39 11.86 -5.92
N ILE A 181 -21.67 11.34 -6.95
CA ILE A 181 -22.25 10.49 -7.99
C ILE A 181 -22.86 9.25 -7.34
N GLY A 182 -22.14 8.56 -6.44
CA GLY A 182 -22.65 7.38 -5.74
C GLY A 182 -23.88 7.67 -4.90
N ILE A 183 -23.89 8.76 -4.14
CA ILE A 183 -25.06 9.18 -3.34
C ILE A 183 -26.26 9.48 -4.23
N GLN A 184 -26.06 10.17 -5.34
CA GLN A 184 -27.13 10.50 -6.27
C GLN A 184 -27.73 9.21 -6.88
N ARG A 185 -26.88 8.30 -7.33
CA ARG A 185 -27.31 7.02 -7.88
C ARG A 185 -28.06 6.17 -6.84
N GLY A 186 -27.60 6.14 -5.61
CA GLY A 186 -28.30 5.48 -4.50
C GLY A 186 -29.70 6.04 -4.27
N LYS A 187 -29.92 7.35 -4.38
CA LYS A 187 -31.24 7.97 -4.29
C LYS A 187 -32.15 7.55 -5.45
N GLU A 188 -31.62 7.43 -6.66
CA GLU A 188 -32.37 7.00 -7.83
C GLU A 188 -32.79 5.51 -7.73
N MET A 189 -31.92 4.69 -7.17
CA MET A 189 -32.19 3.25 -6.95
C MET A 189 -33.12 2.97 -5.76
N TYR A 190 -33.22 3.91 -4.81
CA TYR A 190 -33.99 3.72 -3.59
C TYR A 190 -35.44 3.27 -3.81
N PRO A 191 -36.26 3.83 -4.75
CA PRO A 191 -37.60 3.37 -5.01
C PRO A 191 -37.68 1.91 -5.48
N ILE A 192 -36.71 1.48 -6.32
CA ILE A 192 -36.63 0.12 -6.84
C ILE A 192 -36.33 -0.86 -5.69
N LEU A 193 -35.31 -0.57 -4.91
CA LEU A 193 -34.91 -1.40 -3.77
C LEU A 193 -35.99 -1.43 -2.68
N LYS A 194 -36.69 -0.30 -2.46
CA LYS A 194 -37.83 -0.25 -1.53
C LYS A 194 -38.98 -1.14 -2.00
N ASN A 195 -39.32 -1.09 -3.29
CA ASN A 195 -40.39 -1.93 -3.84
C ASN A 195 -40.03 -3.42 -3.73
N LEU A 196 -38.79 -3.79 -3.97
CA LEU A 196 -38.30 -5.15 -3.75
C LEU A 196 -38.48 -5.55 -2.27
N LYS A 197 -37.97 -4.73 -1.35
CA LYS A 197 -38.12 -4.97 0.09
C LYS A 197 -39.59 -5.14 0.48
N ASP A 198 -40.46 -4.21 0.08
CA ASP A 198 -41.91 -4.26 0.40
C ASP A 198 -42.59 -5.51 -0.18
N SER A 199 -42.09 -6.05 -1.28
CA SER A 199 -42.55 -7.30 -1.88
C SER A 199 -42.08 -8.52 -1.09
N LEU A 200 -40.84 -8.55 -0.69
CA LEU A 200 -40.27 -9.61 0.16
C LEU A 200 -40.93 -9.64 1.53
N ASP A 201 -41.15 -8.48 2.15
CA ASP A 201 -41.85 -8.38 3.44
C ASP A 201 -43.29 -8.93 3.39
N ARG A 202 -43.97 -8.76 2.24
CA ARG A 202 -45.33 -9.33 2.05
C ARG A 202 -45.33 -10.85 1.89
N ILE A 203 -44.29 -11.42 1.29
CA ILE A 203 -44.17 -12.85 1.02
C ILE A 203 -43.66 -13.60 2.24
N TYR A 204 -42.60 -13.09 2.86
CA TYR A 204 -41.83 -13.77 3.89
C TYR A 204 -42.03 -13.19 5.30
N GLY A 205 -42.74 -12.06 5.42
CA GLY A 205 -42.82 -11.29 6.67
C GLY A 205 -41.67 -10.34 6.84
N VAL A 206 -41.82 -9.37 7.76
CA VAL A 206 -40.79 -8.39 8.07
C VAL A 206 -39.68 -9.08 8.85
N ALA A 207 -38.49 -9.14 8.30
CA ALA A 207 -37.32 -9.64 9.01
C ALA A 207 -36.92 -8.65 10.12
N GLU A 208 -36.81 -9.09 11.36
CA GLU A 208 -36.17 -8.32 12.42
C GLU A 208 -34.67 -8.30 12.12
N TYR A 209 -34.19 -7.16 11.62
CA TYR A 209 -32.75 -6.92 11.47
C TYR A 209 -32.18 -6.56 12.83
N ALA A 210 -31.55 -7.53 13.51
CA ALA A 210 -30.66 -7.26 14.59
C ALA A 210 -29.26 -7.00 13.99
N PRO A 211 -28.73 -5.78 14.08
CA PRO A 211 -27.35 -5.56 13.68
C PRO A 211 -26.46 -6.50 14.50
N PRO A 212 -25.58 -7.26 13.85
CA PRO A 212 -24.73 -8.19 14.56
C PRO A 212 -23.85 -7.44 15.54
N GLY A 213 -24.07 -7.72 16.80
CA GLY A 213 -23.46 -7.00 17.91
C GLY A 213 -22.10 -7.55 18.34
N ARG A 214 -21.19 -7.85 17.42
CA ARG A 214 -19.81 -8.11 17.83
C ARG A 214 -19.11 -6.76 17.93
N LYS A 215 -18.91 -6.27 19.15
CA LYS A 215 -18.05 -5.12 19.42
C LYS A 215 -16.70 -5.65 19.89
N SER A 216 -15.64 -5.23 19.25
CA SER A 216 -14.30 -5.43 19.80
C SER A 216 -14.20 -4.84 21.19
N PRO A 217 -13.43 -5.45 22.08
CA PRO A 217 -13.11 -4.81 23.35
C PRO A 217 -12.34 -3.52 23.06
N GLU A 218 -12.58 -2.48 23.87
CA GLU A 218 -11.85 -1.22 23.79
C GLU A 218 -10.34 -1.43 23.94
N LYS A 219 -9.96 -2.44 24.72
CA LYS A 219 -8.57 -2.87 24.91
C LYS A 219 -8.45 -4.38 24.91
N TYR A 220 -7.41 -4.84 24.26
CA TYR A 220 -7.02 -6.26 24.20
C TYR A 220 -6.00 -6.56 25.29
N ARG A 221 -6.28 -7.57 26.11
CA ARG A 221 -5.30 -8.09 27.08
C ARG A 221 -4.35 -9.04 26.36
N VAL A 222 -3.11 -8.58 26.16
CA VAL A 222 -2.08 -9.32 25.43
C VAL A 222 -1.43 -10.34 26.35
N ARG A 223 -1.48 -11.64 25.97
CA ARG A 223 -0.81 -12.72 26.69
C ARG A 223 0.63 -12.88 26.23
N ASP A 224 0.84 -12.96 24.92
CA ASP A 224 2.16 -13.14 24.32
C ASP A 224 2.31 -12.31 23.04
N ILE A 225 3.58 -12.05 22.67
CA ILE A 225 3.93 -11.29 21.47
C ILE A 225 5.02 -12.07 20.72
N THR A 226 4.66 -12.54 19.54
CA THR A 226 5.55 -13.26 18.63
C THR A 226 5.87 -12.40 17.41
N SER A 227 6.92 -12.75 16.69
CA SER A 227 7.30 -11.99 15.49
C SER A 227 7.98 -12.87 14.45
N THR A 228 7.78 -12.53 13.19
CA THR A 228 8.49 -13.09 12.02
C THR A 228 9.22 -11.99 11.25
N GLY A 229 10.15 -12.37 10.39
CA GLY A 229 10.91 -11.42 9.55
C GLY A 229 12.08 -10.72 10.25
N LEU A 230 12.44 -11.14 11.47
CA LEU A 230 13.54 -10.56 12.26
C LEU A 230 14.66 -11.57 12.48
N ASP A 231 15.91 -11.11 12.33
CA ASP A 231 17.07 -11.81 12.88
C ASP A 231 17.27 -11.50 14.38
N SER A 232 18.16 -12.23 15.04
CA SER A 232 18.37 -12.13 16.50
C SER A 232 18.77 -10.72 16.97
N LEU A 233 19.56 -9.99 16.18
CA LEU A 233 19.98 -8.63 16.51
C LEU A 233 18.85 -7.63 16.34
N SER A 234 18.08 -7.77 15.26
CA SER A 234 16.91 -6.95 15.01
C SER A 234 15.81 -7.20 16.03
N LEU A 235 15.66 -8.43 16.50
CA LEU A 235 14.67 -8.78 17.52
C LEU A 235 14.94 -8.07 18.86
N ALA A 236 16.21 -8.03 19.30
CA ALA A 236 16.59 -7.35 20.54
C ALA A 236 16.32 -5.84 20.48
N PHE A 237 16.71 -5.20 19.39
CA PHE A 237 16.42 -3.79 19.14
C PHE A 237 14.91 -3.53 19.07
N PHE A 238 14.21 -4.36 18.35
CA PHE A 238 12.80 -4.22 18.08
C PHE A 238 11.95 -4.27 19.35
N ARG A 239 12.25 -5.20 20.24
CA ARG A 239 11.59 -5.29 21.57
C ARG A 239 11.69 -3.99 22.37
N THR A 240 12.77 -3.24 22.18
CA THR A 240 12.97 -1.93 22.82
C THR A 240 12.21 -0.80 22.13
N GLN A 241 12.08 -0.88 20.80
CA GLN A 241 11.45 0.19 19.99
C GLN A 241 9.94 0.14 20.02
N ILE A 242 9.33 -1.05 19.82
CA ILE A 242 7.88 -1.17 19.73
C ILE A 242 7.22 -1.02 21.12
N ASP A 243 7.98 -1.27 22.17
CA ASP A 243 7.54 -1.20 23.58
C ASP A 243 6.19 -1.89 23.86
N LEU A 244 5.83 -2.90 23.06
CA LEU A 244 4.74 -3.81 23.38
C LEU A 244 5.24 -4.86 24.37
N LYS A 245 4.49 -5.08 25.46
CA LYS A 245 4.87 -6.00 26.52
C LYS A 245 3.75 -7.00 26.76
N PRO A 246 4.08 -8.28 26.97
CA PRO A 246 3.11 -9.28 27.41
C PRO A 246 2.44 -8.87 28.74
N HIS A 247 1.26 -9.41 28.97
CA HIS A 247 0.45 -9.20 30.19
C HIS A 247 0.00 -7.74 30.41
N ARG A 248 -0.15 -6.96 29.34
CA ARG A 248 -0.71 -5.61 29.35
C ARG A 248 -1.91 -5.51 28.41
N GLU A 249 -2.67 -4.45 28.59
CA GLU A 249 -3.81 -4.12 27.74
C GLU A 249 -3.44 -2.99 26.78
N TYR A 250 -3.84 -3.14 25.51
CA TYR A 250 -3.62 -2.15 24.46
C TYR A 250 -4.88 -1.99 23.62
N SER A 251 -5.18 -0.75 23.25
CA SER A 251 -6.12 -0.48 22.17
C SER A 251 -5.47 -0.69 20.80
N ILE A 252 -6.28 -0.81 19.77
CA ILE A 252 -5.80 -0.88 18.37
C ILE A 252 -4.97 0.36 18.01
N ASP A 253 -5.40 1.53 18.46
CA ASP A 253 -4.68 2.78 18.21
C ASP A 253 -3.31 2.79 18.90
N GLU A 254 -3.22 2.35 20.14
CA GLU A 254 -1.93 2.22 20.85
C GLU A 254 -0.97 1.27 20.13
N ILE A 255 -1.46 0.13 19.58
CA ILE A 255 -0.66 -0.79 18.77
C ILE A 255 -0.21 -0.11 17.50
N SER A 256 -1.13 0.55 16.79
CA SER A 256 -0.86 1.23 15.52
C SER A 256 0.17 2.36 15.69
N ASP A 257 0.07 3.15 16.75
CA ASP A 257 1.02 4.23 17.04
C ASP A 257 2.43 3.69 17.33
N ARG A 258 2.55 2.59 18.06
CA ARG A 258 3.83 1.94 18.31
C ARG A 258 4.45 1.38 17.05
N ILE A 259 3.63 0.83 16.14
CA ILE A 259 4.08 0.39 14.81
C ILE A 259 4.56 1.59 13.99
N ARG A 260 3.83 2.71 13.94
CA ARG A 260 4.25 3.93 13.26
C ARG A 260 5.59 4.44 13.77
N HIS A 261 5.74 4.49 15.09
CA HIS A 261 7.02 4.86 15.72
C HIS A 261 8.18 3.97 15.28
N THR A 262 7.94 2.67 15.18
CA THR A 262 8.97 1.72 14.75
C THR A 262 9.30 1.88 13.27
N LEU A 263 8.30 2.08 12.42
CA LEU A 263 8.48 2.36 10.99
C LEU A 263 9.25 3.66 10.72
N ALA A 264 9.08 4.67 11.57
CA ALA A 264 9.86 5.91 11.48
C ALA A 264 11.38 5.66 11.57
N SER A 265 11.80 4.46 12.01
CA SER A 265 13.20 4.02 11.94
C SER A 265 13.73 3.91 10.51
N GLY A 266 12.89 3.67 9.51
CA GLY A 266 13.31 3.44 8.12
C GLY A 266 14.05 2.11 7.91
N ILE A 267 14.01 1.19 8.89
CA ILE A 267 14.58 -0.15 8.79
C ILE A 267 13.59 -1.11 8.14
N PHE A 268 12.30 -0.89 8.41
CA PHE A 268 11.22 -1.73 7.92
C PHE A 268 10.40 -0.98 6.88
N LYS A 269 10.05 -1.70 5.85
CA LYS A 269 9.13 -1.25 4.80
C LYS A 269 7.68 -1.37 5.28
N LYS A 270 7.40 -2.47 5.99
CA LYS A 270 6.06 -2.79 6.47
C LYS A 270 6.12 -3.57 7.79
N ILE A 271 5.17 -3.27 8.67
CA ILE A 271 4.90 -4.03 9.89
C ILE A 271 3.39 -4.25 9.94
N THR A 272 2.97 -5.50 9.89
CA THR A 272 1.57 -5.89 10.08
C THR A 272 1.42 -6.73 11.35
N TYR A 273 0.20 -6.88 11.82
CA TYR A 273 -0.07 -7.72 12.98
C TYR A 273 -1.34 -8.54 12.79
N ASP A 274 -1.36 -9.68 13.46
CA ASP A 274 -2.50 -10.58 13.55
C ASP A 274 -2.79 -10.87 15.01
N PHE A 275 -4.03 -11.18 15.36
CA PHE A 275 -4.43 -11.61 16.70
C PHE A 275 -4.83 -13.08 16.66
N ASP A 276 -4.31 -13.83 17.65
CA ASP A 276 -4.77 -15.18 17.96
C ASP A 276 -5.48 -15.18 19.30
N ASP A 277 -6.70 -15.71 19.35
CA ASP A 277 -7.50 -15.79 20.56
C ASP A 277 -7.05 -16.92 21.48
N ASN A 278 -7.02 -16.63 22.76
CA ASN A 278 -6.87 -17.64 23.79
C ASN A 278 -8.22 -17.91 24.49
N PRO A 279 -8.43 -19.13 25.03
CA PRO A 279 -9.67 -19.50 25.74
C PRO A 279 -9.98 -18.62 26.96
N ASP A 280 -8.98 -17.95 27.53
CA ASP A 280 -9.09 -17.06 28.69
C ASP A 280 -9.42 -15.60 28.33
N SER A 281 -9.90 -15.36 27.12
CA SER A 281 -10.21 -14.02 26.58
C SER A 281 -8.98 -13.09 26.45
N THR A 282 -7.77 -13.62 26.53
CA THR A 282 -6.55 -12.91 26.14
C THR A 282 -6.27 -13.11 24.66
N VAL A 283 -5.38 -12.30 24.10
CA VAL A 283 -4.91 -12.43 22.72
C VAL A 283 -3.40 -12.59 22.66
N ASN A 284 -2.91 -13.35 21.70
CA ASN A 284 -1.52 -13.28 21.28
C ASN A 284 -1.43 -12.32 20.09
N ILE A 285 -0.41 -11.47 20.08
CA ILE A 285 -0.12 -10.59 18.92
C ILE A 285 1.02 -11.23 18.14
N HIS A 286 0.80 -11.48 16.87
CA HIS A 286 1.84 -11.90 15.95
C HIS A 286 2.20 -10.72 15.03
N LEU A 287 3.46 -10.26 15.11
CA LEU A 287 3.97 -9.13 14.33
C LEU A 287 4.77 -9.64 13.14
N ASN A 288 4.40 -9.21 11.95
CA ASN A 288 5.09 -9.57 10.71
C ASN A 288 5.90 -8.37 10.21
N PHE A 289 7.23 -8.57 10.15
CA PHE A 289 8.18 -7.56 9.71
C PHE A 289 8.66 -7.81 8.31
N GLU A 290 8.45 -6.84 7.44
CA GLU A 290 9.08 -6.80 6.12
C GLU A 290 10.17 -5.73 6.17
N ARG A 291 11.43 -6.17 6.01
CA ARG A 291 12.55 -5.23 5.94
C ARG A 291 12.50 -4.45 4.64
N ASP A 292 12.89 -3.19 4.73
CA ASP A 292 13.17 -2.40 3.54
C ASP A 292 14.44 -2.92 2.84
N TYR A 293 14.54 -2.69 1.54
CA TYR A 293 15.74 -3.02 0.80
C TYR A 293 16.93 -2.28 1.43
N GLN A 294 18.03 -3.01 1.60
CA GLN A 294 19.19 -2.42 2.26
C GLN A 294 19.95 -1.46 1.33
N THR A 295 19.91 -1.67 0.02
CA THR A 295 20.70 -0.93 -0.95
C THR A 295 19.82 -0.38 -2.05
N TYR A 296 20.00 0.90 -2.37
CA TYR A 296 19.30 1.60 -3.44
C TYR A 296 20.29 2.28 -4.36
N VAL A 297 20.08 2.17 -5.67
CA VAL A 297 20.63 3.07 -6.67
C VAL A 297 19.72 4.30 -6.75
N GLN A 298 20.29 5.46 -6.78
CA GLN A 298 19.58 6.74 -6.86
C GLN A 298 19.98 7.46 -8.13
N ALA A 299 19.01 7.99 -8.86
CA ALA A 299 19.23 8.87 -9.99
C ALA A 299 18.33 10.10 -9.87
N GLY A 300 18.84 11.26 -10.24
CA GLY A 300 18.07 12.49 -10.17
C GLY A 300 18.61 13.56 -11.10
N LEU A 301 17.73 14.47 -11.48
CA LEU A 301 18.08 15.69 -12.18
C LEU A 301 18.02 16.84 -11.19
N GLY A 302 18.98 17.71 -11.23
CA GLY A 302 19.03 18.94 -10.44
C GLY A 302 19.38 20.13 -11.31
N TYR A 303 18.63 21.21 -11.12
CA TYR A 303 18.97 22.51 -11.68
C TYR A 303 19.25 23.50 -10.56
N ASN A 304 20.31 24.26 -10.71
CA ASN A 304 20.65 25.38 -9.84
C ASN A 304 20.98 26.58 -10.74
N GLY A 305 20.45 27.76 -10.43
CA GLY A 305 20.66 28.97 -11.24
C GLY A 305 22.13 29.41 -11.38
N GLU A 306 22.98 28.99 -10.43
CA GLU A 306 24.42 29.31 -10.47
C GLU A 306 25.28 28.25 -11.15
N THR A 307 24.83 26.98 -11.08
CA THR A 307 25.61 25.79 -11.49
C THR A 307 24.94 24.96 -12.57
N GLY A 308 23.87 25.48 -13.19
CA GLY A 308 23.19 24.87 -14.31
C GLY A 308 22.53 23.52 -14.03
N LEU A 309 22.37 22.71 -15.07
CA LEU A 309 21.77 21.38 -15.03
C LEU A 309 22.80 20.33 -14.63
N GLY A 310 22.43 19.46 -13.69
CA GLY A 310 23.28 18.34 -13.29
C GLY A 310 22.50 17.03 -13.15
N ILE A 311 23.15 15.94 -13.53
CA ILE A 311 22.68 14.58 -13.27
C ILE A 311 23.34 14.09 -11.99
N LYS A 312 22.54 13.59 -11.06
CA LYS A 312 23.02 12.99 -9.81
C LYS A 312 22.79 11.49 -9.84
N LEU A 313 23.86 10.75 -9.58
CA LEU A 313 23.82 9.30 -9.41
C LEU A 313 24.34 8.97 -8.02
N GLY A 314 23.73 8.00 -7.38
CA GLY A 314 24.14 7.62 -6.03
C GLY A 314 23.79 6.19 -5.67
N LEU A 315 24.46 5.72 -4.63
CA LEU A 315 24.18 4.47 -3.95
C LEU A 315 23.93 4.78 -2.48
N SER A 316 22.84 4.27 -1.94
CA SER A 316 22.57 4.36 -0.50
C SER A 316 22.33 2.97 0.08
N ARG A 317 22.77 2.78 1.32
CA ARG A 317 22.62 1.52 2.05
C ARG A 317 22.24 1.77 3.49
N SER A 318 21.11 1.19 3.89
CA SER A 318 20.67 1.12 5.29
C SER A 318 21.32 -0.08 5.98
N GLY A 319 21.77 0.08 7.23
CA GLY A 319 22.45 -1.00 7.96
C GLY A 319 23.85 -1.32 7.43
N GLY A 320 24.55 -0.37 6.80
CA GLY A 320 25.86 -0.60 6.17
C GLY A 320 26.99 -0.77 7.16
N ILE A 321 27.24 0.26 7.99
CA ILE A 321 28.34 0.28 8.98
C ILE A 321 27.82 -0.27 10.33
N SER A 322 26.60 0.05 10.69
CA SER A 322 25.89 -0.53 11.82
C SER A 322 24.42 -0.73 11.45
N LEU A 323 23.68 -1.54 12.20
CA LEU A 323 22.25 -1.77 11.97
C LEU A 323 21.44 -0.45 11.94
N PHE A 324 21.95 0.56 12.63
CA PHE A 324 21.33 1.87 12.79
C PHE A 324 22.08 2.97 12.04
N SER A 325 22.67 2.61 10.90
CA SER A 325 23.33 3.58 10.03
C SER A 325 22.66 3.65 8.67
N ASN A 326 22.75 4.81 8.04
CA ASN A 326 22.37 5.00 6.65
C ASN A 326 23.55 5.65 5.93
N SER A 327 24.20 4.89 5.07
CA SER A 327 25.38 5.32 4.30
C SER A 327 24.96 5.64 2.88
N SER A 328 25.51 6.71 2.32
CA SER A 328 25.30 7.04 0.91
C SER A 328 26.59 7.59 0.29
N ILE A 329 26.79 7.27 -0.97
CA ILE A 329 27.80 7.86 -1.83
C ILE A 329 27.12 8.31 -3.11
N GLY A 330 27.48 9.49 -3.61
CA GLY A 330 26.89 10.03 -4.82
C GLY A 330 27.87 10.87 -5.61
N VAL A 331 27.63 10.95 -6.91
CA VAL A 331 28.33 11.81 -7.83
C VAL A 331 27.30 12.71 -8.53
N SER A 332 27.67 13.97 -8.73
CA SER A 332 26.91 14.92 -9.55
C SER A 332 27.77 15.24 -10.77
N ILE A 333 27.20 15.12 -11.94
CA ILE A 333 27.83 15.37 -13.23
C ILE A 333 27.05 16.47 -13.93
N GLY A 334 27.73 17.52 -14.37
CA GLY A 334 27.17 18.72 -14.99
C GLY A 334 28.16 19.86 -14.92
N GLU A 335 27.67 21.09 -14.93
CA GLU A 335 28.53 22.27 -14.80
C GLU A 335 29.24 22.34 -13.44
N ASN A 336 28.59 21.80 -12.40
CA ASN A 336 29.20 21.58 -11.09
C ASN A 336 29.37 20.07 -10.84
N GLN A 337 30.63 19.63 -10.77
CA GLN A 337 30.95 18.24 -10.47
C GLN A 337 31.15 18.08 -8.97
N GLN A 338 30.44 17.13 -8.37
CA GLN A 338 30.47 16.88 -6.93
C GLN A 338 30.58 15.39 -6.64
N ILE A 339 31.43 15.03 -5.70
CA ILE A 339 31.44 13.69 -5.08
C ILE A 339 31.12 13.87 -3.61
N ALA A 340 30.16 13.17 -3.10
CA ALA A 340 29.75 13.23 -1.70
C ALA A 340 29.60 11.83 -1.11
N ALA A 341 30.17 11.64 0.08
CA ALA A 341 29.89 10.46 0.92
C ALA A 341 29.28 10.96 2.24
N ARG A 342 28.21 10.32 2.67
CA ARG A 342 27.48 10.69 3.87
C ARG A 342 27.12 9.44 4.67
N ASN A 343 27.28 9.52 5.98
CA ASN A 343 26.81 8.48 6.87
C ASN A 343 26.02 9.09 8.04
N LEU A 344 24.87 8.52 8.31
CA LEU A 344 24.02 8.86 9.44
C LEU A 344 24.01 7.70 10.42
N PHE A 345 24.36 7.96 11.67
CA PHE A 345 24.23 7.03 12.78
C PHE A 345 23.05 7.45 13.66
N PHE A 346 22.22 6.49 14.00
CA PHE A 346 21.05 6.70 14.87
C PHE A 346 21.31 6.04 16.21
N PHE A 347 21.15 6.79 17.29
CA PHE A 347 21.35 6.33 18.67
C PHE A 347 20.10 6.54 19.52
N GLY A 348 19.89 5.65 20.50
CA GLY A 348 18.76 5.70 21.42
C GLY A 348 17.50 5.00 20.93
N GLY A 349 16.59 4.68 21.87
CA GLY A 349 15.40 3.88 21.65
C GLY A 349 14.41 4.49 20.65
N ALA A 350 14.28 5.82 20.60
CA ALA A 350 13.38 6.56 19.70
C ALA A 350 14.16 7.38 18.66
N LYS A 351 15.40 7.00 18.31
CA LYS A 351 16.29 7.80 17.45
C LYS A 351 16.47 9.23 17.95
N SER A 352 16.62 9.39 19.24
CA SER A 352 16.72 10.69 19.89
C SER A 352 18.02 11.44 19.58
N LEU A 353 19.05 10.77 19.07
CA LEU A 353 20.30 11.37 18.63
C LEU A 353 20.72 10.85 17.27
N ILE A 354 21.02 11.77 16.35
CA ILE A 354 21.55 11.47 15.02
C ILE A 354 22.95 12.09 14.94
N LEU A 355 23.96 11.28 14.64
CA LEU A 355 25.29 11.72 14.29
C LEU A 355 25.47 11.61 12.78
N GLU A 356 25.74 12.73 12.14
CA GLU A 356 26.09 12.80 10.73
C GLU A 356 27.59 12.96 10.55
N SER A 357 28.18 12.17 9.65
CA SER A 357 29.49 12.41 9.10
C SER A 357 29.39 12.49 7.57
N SER A 358 29.99 13.52 6.97
CA SER A 358 29.98 13.72 5.53
C SER A 358 31.31 14.23 5.03
N ILE A 359 31.68 13.81 3.82
CA ILE A 359 32.80 14.32 3.07
C ILE A 359 32.29 14.70 1.70
N THR A 360 32.59 15.93 1.27
CA THR A 360 32.16 16.43 -0.04
C THR A 360 33.38 17.03 -0.76
N GLY A 361 33.59 16.58 -1.98
CA GLY A 361 34.52 17.19 -2.92
C GLY A 361 33.76 17.88 -4.04
N GLU A 362 34.06 19.13 -4.31
CA GLU A 362 33.37 19.94 -5.32
C GLU A 362 34.37 20.53 -6.29
N PHE A 363 34.04 20.46 -7.59
CA PHE A 363 34.83 20.99 -8.68
C PHE A 363 33.95 21.92 -9.51
N THR A 364 34.20 23.21 -9.46
CA THR A 364 33.34 24.22 -10.07
C THR A 364 34.15 25.17 -10.90
N ASP A 365 33.73 25.44 -12.11
CA ASP A 365 34.26 26.51 -12.95
C ASP A 365 33.40 27.77 -12.75
N LEU A 366 33.98 28.82 -12.22
CA LEU A 366 33.28 30.10 -11.99
C LEU A 366 33.54 31.05 -13.14
N ASN A 367 32.49 31.55 -13.75
CA ASN A 367 32.59 32.60 -14.75
C ASN A 367 32.86 33.95 -14.09
N LEU A 368 33.95 34.62 -14.46
CA LEU A 368 34.25 35.96 -14.01
C LEU A 368 33.70 36.98 -14.99
N TYR A 369 32.90 37.90 -14.48
CA TYR A 369 32.32 39.00 -15.26
C TYR A 369 32.90 40.34 -14.78
N ASN A 370 33.08 41.27 -15.72
CA ASN A 370 33.38 42.64 -15.37
C ASN A 370 32.08 43.42 -15.01
N ILE A 371 32.25 44.69 -14.61
CA ILE A 371 31.15 45.58 -14.23
C ILE A 371 30.14 45.74 -15.38
N SER A 372 30.54 45.53 -16.63
CA SER A 372 29.68 45.57 -17.82
C SER A 372 29.03 44.22 -18.14
N LEU A 373 29.09 43.22 -17.24
CA LEU A 373 28.63 41.87 -17.43
C LEU A 373 29.29 41.11 -18.60
N ALA A 374 30.41 41.57 -19.10
CA ALA A 374 31.22 40.82 -20.05
C ALA A 374 32.06 39.77 -19.32
N GLN A 375 32.03 38.54 -19.76
CA GLN A 375 32.85 37.47 -19.20
C GLN A 375 34.32 37.77 -19.37
N THR A 376 35.08 37.86 -18.27
CA THR A 376 36.50 38.22 -18.29
C THR A 376 37.42 37.02 -18.04
N GLY A 377 36.86 35.91 -17.58
CA GLY A 377 37.65 34.72 -17.33
C GLY A 377 36.82 33.58 -16.73
N ILE A 378 37.45 32.42 -16.59
CA ILE A 378 36.92 31.25 -15.90
C ILE A 378 37.88 30.93 -14.76
N PHE A 379 37.37 30.87 -13.53
CA PHE A 379 38.12 30.47 -12.35
C PHE A 379 37.73 29.05 -11.98
N ARG A 380 38.69 28.13 -11.88
CA ARG A 380 38.49 26.75 -11.48
C ARG A 380 38.78 26.62 -10.00
N GLN A 381 37.78 26.24 -9.23
CA GLN A 381 37.85 26.04 -7.79
C GLN A 381 37.69 24.58 -7.43
N HIS A 382 38.52 24.08 -6.54
CA HIS A 382 38.40 22.78 -5.92
C HIS A 382 38.21 22.99 -4.42
N HIS A 383 37.14 22.44 -3.88
CA HIS A 383 36.83 22.54 -2.45
C HIS A 383 36.55 21.14 -1.89
N ILE A 384 37.18 20.84 -0.75
CA ILE A 384 36.92 19.61 0.00
C ILE A 384 36.53 20.03 1.41
N SER A 385 35.35 19.56 1.87
CA SER A 385 34.81 19.75 3.22
C SER A 385 34.54 18.42 3.87
N GLY A 386 34.81 18.32 5.14
CA GLY A 386 34.61 17.12 5.94
C GLY A 386 33.79 17.40 7.21
#